data_a43547b85750522dd8cdedd9fb237236
#
_entry.id   a43547b85750522dd8cdedd9fb237236
#
_cell.length_a   1.000
_cell.length_b   1.000
_cell.length_c   1.000
_cell.angle_alpha   90.00
_cell.angle_beta   90.00
_cell.angle_gamma   90.00
#
_symmetry.space_group_name_H-M   'P 1'
#
loop_
_entity.id
_entity.type
_entity.pdbx_description
1 polymer ?
#
loop_
_entity_poly.entity_id
_entity_poly.type
_entity_poly.pdbx_seq_one_letter_code
_entity_poly.pdbx_strand_id
1 'polypeptide(L)'
;MRLPLRNLECLWGEEKLIKIVKRDQPSRAIFFLTPILAIFLTLVAGGLIFYILGFKPFEALKFFFIVPIADMYGFSELLLKATPLCLIAIGLSFCFKSNNWNIGAEGQLTFGAIVSGGVALLFYDQEGFYILPIVILAGAIGGMLYASIPAILKTYFNTNEILVSLMLVYVSKLILDYLVVGPWSNPEGFNFPETRQFSDSARLPLLFEGLRIHAGIYLALAAVVISWFIFYKTFL
;
A
#
# COMPACT_ATOMS: atom_id res chain seq x y z
N MET A 1 31.58 48.06 2.99
CA MET A 1 30.86 48.84 4.03
C MET A 1 29.49 48.22 4.20
N ARG A 2 29.29 47.29 5.18
CA ARG A 2 28.03 46.62 5.44
C ARG A 2 27.34 47.31 6.60
N LEU A 3 26.21 47.97 6.34
CA LEU A 3 25.38 48.57 7.36
C LEU A 3 24.68 47.48 8.20
N PRO A 4 24.61 47.58 9.52
CA PRO A 4 23.93 46.62 10.37
C PRO A 4 22.41 46.86 10.34
N LEU A 5 21.65 45.93 9.76
CA LEU A 5 20.18 45.90 9.75
C LEU A 5 19.59 45.52 11.12
N ARG A 6 20.01 46.18 12.20
CA ARG A 6 19.65 45.79 13.55
C ARG A 6 18.60 46.65 14.26
N ASN A 7 18.00 47.62 13.60
CA ASN A 7 17.11 48.58 14.26
C ASN A 7 15.77 48.85 13.57
N LEU A 8 15.15 47.87 12.88
CA LEU A 8 13.78 48.05 12.35
C LEU A 8 12.72 47.18 13.08
N GLU A 9 13.07 46.49 14.16
CA GLU A 9 12.11 45.65 14.89
C GLU A 9 11.35 46.42 16.02
N CYS A 10 11.56 47.67 16.19
CA CYS A 10 10.99 48.44 17.30
C CYS A 10 9.74 49.27 17.01
N LEU A 11 9.06 49.12 15.87
CA LEU A 11 7.91 50.02 15.54
C LEU A 11 6.55 49.32 15.38
N TRP A 12 6.41 48.01 15.60
CA TRP A 12 5.11 47.37 15.62
C TRP A 12 4.97 46.58 16.93
N GLY A 13 4.42 47.29 17.93
CA GLY A 13 4.03 46.67 19.20
C GLY A 13 2.81 45.76 19.04
N GLU A 14 2.93 44.66 18.36
CA GLU A 14 2.00 43.54 18.47
C GLU A 14 2.55 42.59 19.54
N GLU A 15 2.01 42.64 20.73
CA GLU A 15 2.13 41.57 21.71
C GLU A 15 1.59 40.30 21.06
N LYS A 16 2.49 39.46 20.49
CA LYS A 16 2.13 38.12 20.07
C LYS A 16 1.81 37.29 21.30
N LEU A 17 0.53 37.24 21.64
CA LEU A 17 -0.04 36.50 22.76
C LEU A 17 0.36 35.02 22.74
N ILE A 18 0.72 34.48 21.58
CA ILE A 18 1.14 33.08 21.40
C ILE A 18 2.32 33.03 20.42
N LYS A 19 3.49 32.56 20.91
CA LYS A 19 4.66 32.28 20.09
C LYS A 19 4.87 30.78 19.97
N ILE A 20 4.76 30.25 18.76
CA ILE A 20 5.10 28.85 18.49
C ILE A 20 6.60 28.74 18.31
N VAL A 21 7.26 28.05 19.25
CA VAL A 21 8.71 27.82 19.21
C VAL A 21 8.95 26.31 19.06
N LYS A 22 9.89 25.94 18.18
CA LYS A 22 10.31 24.56 18.02
C LYS A 22 10.96 24.09 19.34
N ARG A 23 10.49 22.95 19.87
CA ARG A 23 11.03 22.36 21.08
C ARG A 23 12.33 21.62 20.75
N ASP A 24 13.38 21.85 21.49
CA ASP A 24 14.71 21.24 21.27
C ASP A 24 14.75 19.75 21.58
N GLN A 25 13.94 19.29 22.54
CA GLN A 25 13.82 17.87 22.84
C GLN A 25 12.36 17.43 22.94
N PRO A 26 11.99 16.29 22.30
CA PRO A 26 10.65 15.74 22.42
C PRO A 26 10.42 15.19 23.83
N SER A 27 9.33 15.58 24.49
CA SER A 27 8.92 14.98 25.74
C SER A 27 8.44 13.55 25.49
N ARG A 28 8.92 12.56 26.26
CA ARG A 28 8.48 11.16 26.17
C ARG A 28 6.96 11.02 26.32
N ALA A 29 6.36 11.79 27.24
CA ALA A 29 4.91 11.79 27.44
C ALA A 29 4.16 12.24 26.17
N ILE A 30 4.61 13.30 25.49
CA ILE A 30 4.00 13.79 24.25
C ILE A 30 4.16 12.75 23.14
N PHE A 31 5.30 12.08 23.04
CA PHE A 31 5.53 11.06 22.02
C PHE A 31 4.50 9.92 22.08
N PHE A 32 4.12 9.44 23.26
CA PHE A 32 3.10 8.42 23.44
C PHE A 32 1.66 8.98 23.42
N LEU A 33 1.45 10.19 23.93
CA LEU A 33 0.13 10.79 24.02
C LEU A 33 -0.38 11.26 22.65
N THR A 34 0.50 11.73 21.77
CA THR A 34 0.12 12.26 20.44
C THR A 34 -0.61 11.24 19.56
N PRO A 35 -0.15 9.98 19.41
CA PRO A 35 -0.88 8.98 18.62
C PRO A 35 -2.25 8.66 19.22
N ILE A 36 -2.34 8.55 20.55
CA ILE A 36 -3.61 8.27 21.24
C ILE A 36 -4.60 9.41 21.03
N LEU A 37 -4.15 10.65 21.20
CA LEU A 37 -4.96 11.84 20.96
C LEU A 37 -5.40 11.95 19.49
N ALA A 38 -4.50 11.64 18.55
CA ALA A 38 -4.81 11.62 17.13
C ALA A 38 -5.91 10.59 16.80
N ILE A 39 -5.81 9.37 17.32
CA ILE A 39 -6.83 8.33 17.16
C ILE A 39 -8.17 8.82 17.73
N PHE A 40 -8.16 9.35 18.96
CA PHE A 40 -9.37 9.87 19.59
C PHE A 40 -10.03 10.99 18.78
N LEU A 41 -9.25 11.97 18.34
CA LEU A 41 -9.75 13.07 17.51
C LEU A 41 -10.30 12.57 16.17
N THR A 42 -9.65 11.58 15.56
CA THR A 42 -10.12 10.97 14.30
C THR A 42 -11.46 10.26 14.50
N LEU A 43 -11.63 9.51 15.60
CA LEU A 43 -12.91 8.86 15.92
C LEU A 43 -14.02 9.89 16.17
N VAL A 44 -13.72 10.98 16.89
CA VAL A 44 -14.66 12.05 17.13
C VAL A 44 -15.04 12.75 15.81
N ALA A 45 -14.07 13.10 14.98
CA ALA A 45 -14.32 13.72 13.69
C ALA A 45 -15.12 12.80 12.76
N GLY A 46 -14.79 11.52 12.69
CA GLY A 46 -15.54 10.51 11.94
C GLY A 46 -16.98 10.36 12.45
N GLY A 47 -17.15 10.32 13.78
CA GLY A 47 -18.47 10.27 14.42
C GLY A 47 -19.33 11.51 14.09
N LEU A 48 -18.74 12.69 14.10
CA LEU A 48 -19.42 13.94 13.69
C LEU A 48 -19.86 13.88 12.22
N ILE A 49 -19.01 13.38 11.32
CA ILE A 49 -19.36 13.23 9.89
C ILE A 49 -20.55 12.27 9.75
N PHE A 50 -20.54 11.11 10.42
CA PHE A 50 -21.69 10.20 10.38
C PHE A 50 -22.97 10.81 10.94
N TYR A 51 -22.85 11.60 12.00
CA TYR A 51 -24.00 12.34 12.57
C TYR A 51 -24.60 13.33 11.58
N ILE A 52 -23.75 14.12 10.89
CA ILE A 52 -24.18 15.11 9.87
C ILE A 52 -24.86 14.40 8.69
N LEU A 53 -24.38 13.20 8.32
CA LEU A 53 -24.96 12.37 7.26
C LEU A 53 -26.26 11.66 7.68
N GLY A 54 -26.72 11.83 8.92
CA GLY A 54 -27.95 11.24 9.42
C GLY A 54 -27.82 9.80 9.92
N PHE A 55 -26.59 9.27 10.02
CA PHE A 55 -26.33 7.95 10.59
C PHE A 55 -26.09 8.03 12.09
N LYS A 56 -26.33 6.94 12.81
CA LYS A 56 -25.97 6.83 14.24
C LYS A 56 -24.44 6.63 14.36
N PRO A 57 -23.68 7.58 14.94
CA PRO A 57 -22.21 7.52 14.93
C PRO A 57 -21.65 6.26 15.58
N PHE A 58 -22.24 5.81 16.67
CA PHE A 58 -21.80 4.64 17.41
C PHE A 58 -21.98 3.33 16.63
N GLU A 59 -23.11 3.19 15.95
CA GLU A 59 -23.39 2.02 15.11
C GLU A 59 -22.44 2.01 13.89
N ALA A 60 -22.25 3.15 13.25
CA ALA A 60 -21.32 3.30 12.13
C ALA A 60 -19.88 2.93 12.53
N LEU A 61 -19.37 3.47 13.63
CA LEU A 61 -18.03 3.15 14.13
C LEU A 61 -17.89 1.67 14.51
N LYS A 62 -18.94 1.07 15.11
CA LYS A 62 -18.97 -0.37 15.39
C LYS A 62 -18.84 -1.21 14.12
N PHE A 63 -19.54 -0.85 13.05
CA PHE A 63 -19.42 -1.53 11.75
C PHE A 63 -18.02 -1.46 11.17
N PHE A 64 -17.32 -0.33 11.33
CA PHE A 64 -15.97 -0.18 10.80
C PHE A 64 -14.91 -0.94 11.59
N PHE A 65 -14.98 -0.93 12.92
CA PHE A 65 -13.89 -1.42 13.76
C PHE A 65 -14.14 -2.76 14.43
N ILE A 66 -15.41 -3.06 14.76
CA ILE A 66 -15.74 -4.26 15.54
C ILE A 66 -16.24 -5.38 14.64
N VAL A 67 -17.18 -5.10 13.73
CA VAL A 67 -17.79 -6.13 12.88
C VAL A 67 -16.76 -6.91 12.04
N PRO A 68 -15.72 -6.30 11.45
CA PRO A 68 -14.72 -7.05 10.68
C PRO A 68 -13.91 -8.04 11.49
N ILE A 69 -13.90 -7.92 12.83
CA ILE A 69 -13.12 -8.78 13.74
C ILE A 69 -14.06 -9.69 14.55
N ALA A 70 -15.39 -9.49 14.46
CA ALA A 70 -16.36 -10.15 15.32
C ALA A 70 -16.56 -11.63 14.97
N ASP A 71 -16.36 -12.02 13.73
CA ASP A 71 -16.51 -13.38 13.25
C ASP A 71 -15.26 -13.88 12.50
N MET A 72 -15.13 -15.19 12.39
CA MET A 72 -13.98 -15.82 11.73
C MET A 72 -13.92 -15.51 10.24
N TYR A 73 -15.07 -15.31 9.59
CA TYR A 73 -15.11 -14.95 8.18
C TYR A 73 -14.57 -13.52 7.96
N GLY A 74 -15.06 -12.55 8.73
CA GLY A 74 -14.57 -11.16 8.69
C GLY A 74 -13.06 -11.07 8.99
N PHE A 75 -12.59 -11.83 9.99
CA PHE A 75 -11.17 -11.91 10.30
C PHE A 75 -10.36 -12.50 9.13
N SER A 76 -10.89 -13.50 8.43
CA SER A 76 -10.25 -14.06 7.24
C SER A 76 -10.15 -13.07 6.09
N GLU A 77 -11.17 -12.25 5.87
CA GLU A 77 -11.17 -11.16 4.89
C GLU A 77 -10.12 -10.08 5.23
N LEU A 78 -9.96 -9.77 6.51
CA LEU A 78 -8.95 -8.83 6.98
C LEU A 78 -7.54 -9.37 6.69
N LEU A 79 -7.26 -10.64 6.99
CA LEU A 79 -5.98 -11.26 6.69
C LEU A 79 -5.71 -11.36 5.19
N LEU A 80 -6.73 -11.66 4.39
CA LEU A 80 -6.62 -11.68 2.93
C LEU A 80 -6.11 -10.34 2.38
N LYS A 81 -6.68 -9.24 2.86
CA LYS A 81 -6.28 -7.88 2.45
C LYS A 81 -4.97 -7.42 3.07
N ALA A 82 -4.68 -7.84 4.30
CA ALA A 82 -3.45 -7.50 4.98
C ALA A 82 -2.20 -8.15 4.35
N THR A 83 -2.33 -9.34 3.78
CA THR A 83 -1.21 -10.09 3.19
C THR A 83 -0.45 -9.30 2.11
N PRO A 84 -1.07 -8.79 1.03
CA PRO A 84 -0.36 -8.00 0.02
C PRO A 84 0.14 -6.67 0.58
N LEU A 85 -0.60 -6.03 1.49
CA LEU A 85 -0.15 -4.79 2.13
C LEU A 85 1.11 -5.00 2.96
N CYS A 86 1.21 -6.13 3.67
CA CYS A 86 2.40 -6.50 4.43
C CYS A 86 3.62 -6.66 3.50
N LEU A 87 3.47 -7.34 2.36
CA LEU A 87 4.55 -7.49 1.38
C LEU A 87 5.00 -6.15 0.80
N ILE A 88 4.06 -5.26 0.48
CA ILE A 88 4.37 -3.89 0.03
C ILE A 88 5.12 -3.13 1.12
N ALA A 89 4.65 -3.16 2.36
CA ALA A 89 5.27 -2.46 3.49
C ALA A 89 6.72 -2.90 3.73
N ILE A 90 7.01 -4.19 3.57
CA ILE A 90 8.37 -4.72 3.63
C ILE A 90 9.23 -4.09 2.53
N GLY A 91 8.79 -4.13 1.28
CA GLY A 91 9.51 -3.53 0.15
C GLY A 91 9.77 -2.03 0.37
N LEU A 92 8.75 -1.28 0.82
CA LEU A 92 8.88 0.15 1.13
C LEU A 92 9.85 0.41 2.29
N SER A 93 9.94 -0.47 3.29
CA SER A 93 10.88 -0.30 4.39
C SER A 93 12.34 -0.35 3.92
N PHE A 94 12.68 -1.19 2.93
CA PHE A 94 13.99 -1.17 2.27
C PHE A 94 14.22 0.12 1.48
N CYS A 95 13.22 0.58 0.72
CA CYS A 95 13.31 1.83 -0.03
C CYS A 95 13.58 3.02 0.89
N PHE A 96 12.84 3.17 1.99
CA PHE A 96 13.01 4.27 2.93
C PHE A 96 14.33 4.21 3.69
N LYS A 97 14.82 3.02 4.03
CA LYS A 97 16.15 2.84 4.63
C LYS A 97 17.27 3.27 3.69
N SER A 98 17.13 3.05 2.38
CA SER A 98 18.08 3.49 1.37
C SER A 98 17.86 4.94 0.91
N ASN A 99 17.04 5.72 1.62
CA ASN A 99 16.68 7.10 1.29
C ASN A 99 16.10 7.25 -0.13
N ASN A 100 15.34 6.27 -0.58
CA ASN A 100 14.64 6.28 -1.86
C ASN A 100 13.12 6.32 -1.62
N TRP A 101 12.48 7.43 -2.03
CA TRP A 101 11.06 7.66 -1.78
C TRP A 101 10.21 7.06 -2.90
N ASN A 102 9.81 5.80 -2.72
CA ASN A 102 8.94 5.11 -3.67
C ASN A 102 7.47 5.27 -3.27
N ILE A 103 6.72 6.09 -3.99
CA ILE A 103 5.25 6.25 -3.82
C ILE A 103 4.48 5.38 -4.84
N GLY A 104 5.19 4.71 -5.74
CA GLY A 104 4.62 3.91 -6.82
C GLY A 104 4.37 2.43 -6.50
N ALA A 105 4.40 2.02 -5.25
CA ALA A 105 4.27 0.61 -4.86
C ALA A 105 2.95 -0.03 -5.32
N GLU A 106 1.84 0.72 -5.32
CA GLU A 106 0.54 0.28 -5.86
C GLU A 106 0.63 -0.03 -7.35
N GLY A 107 1.30 0.84 -8.14
CA GLY A 107 1.50 0.61 -9.57
C GLY A 107 2.40 -0.59 -9.86
N GLN A 108 3.40 -0.82 -9.04
CA GLN A 108 4.30 -1.98 -9.13
C GLN A 108 3.54 -3.28 -8.83
N LEU A 109 2.68 -3.28 -7.81
CA LEU A 109 1.79 -4.40 -7.50
C LEU A 109 0.82 -4.66 -8.67
N THR A 110 0.16 -3.61 -9.17
CA THR A 110 -0.80 -3.71 -10.28
C THR A 110 -0.13 -4.26 -11.53
N PHE A 111 1.06 -3.76 -11.88
CA PHE A 111 1.78 -4.25 -13.06
C PHE A 111 2.28 -5.69 -12.87
N GLY A 112 2.73 -6.05 -11.68
CA GLY A 112 3.03 -7.43 -11.32
C GLY A 112 1.80 -8.34 -11.48
N ALA A 113 0.62 -7.87 -11.04
CA ALA A 113 -0.65 -8.59 -11.22
C ALA A 113 -1.04 -8.72 -12.71
N ILE A 114 -0.78 -7.70 -13.54
CA ILE A 114 -0.99 -7.77 -14.99
C ILE A 114 -0.11 -8.89 -15.59
N VAL A 115 1.18 -8.90 -15.28
CA VAL A 115 2.10 -9.90 -15.85
C VAL A 115 1.74 -11.31 -15.37
N SER A 116 1.47 -11.49 -14.07
CA SER A 116 1.05 -12.79 -13.52
C SER A 116 -0.29 -13.24 -14.08
N GLY A 117 -1.27 -12.33 -14.19
CA GLY A 117 -2.59 -12.60 -14.77
C GLY A 117 -2.49 -12.98 -16.25
N GLY A 118 -1.66 -12.29 -17.03
CA GLY A 118 -1.40 -12.63 -18.42
C GLY A 118 -0.82 -14.05 -18.57
N VAL A 119 0.16 -14.40 -17.73
CA VAL A 119 0.72 -15.77 -17.73
C VAL A 119 -0.33 -16.78 -17.29
N ALA A 120 -1.14 -16.50 -16.27
CA ALA A 120 -2.21 -17.38 -15.84
C ALA A 120 -3.26 -17.63 -16.94
N LEU A 121 -3.60 -16.59 -17.74
CA LEU A 121 -4.50 -16.73 -18.89
C LEU A 121 -3.86 -17.54 -20.04
N LEU A 122 -2.54 -17.45 -20.27
CA LEU A 122 -1.86 -18.28 -21.28
C LEU A 122 -1.89 -19.77 -20.92
N PHE A 123 -1.91 -20.11 -19.63
CA PHE A 123 -2.01 -21.47 -19.14
C PHE A 123 -3.44 -21.88 -18.74
N TYR A 124 -4.46 -21.15 -19.23
CA TYR A 124 -5.85 -21.35 -18.82
C TYR A 124 -6.34 -22.78 -19.00
N ASP A 125 -6.01 -23.41 -20.15
CA ASP A 125 -6.45 -24.77 -20.50
C ASP A 125 -5.49 -25.88 -20.00
N GLN A 126 -4.47 -25.50 -19.22
CA GLN A 126 -3.47 -26.45 -18.71
C GLN A 126 -3.63 -26.66 -17.20
N GLU A 127 -3.42 -27.89 -16.79
CA GLU A 127 -3.38 -28.25 -15.38
C GLU A 127 -1.97 -28.73 -15.01
N GLY A 128 -1.45 -28.24 -13.89
CA GLY A 128 -0.12 -28.66 -13.43
C GLY A 128 0.37 -27.86 -12.23
N PHE A 129 1.07 -28.52 -11.32
CA PHE A 129 1.64 -27.93 -10.13
C PHE A 129 2.72 -26.83 -10.42
N TYR A 130 3.29 -26.85 -11.62
CA TYR A 130 4.31 -25.88 -12.06
C TYR A 130 3.74 -24.52 -12.44
N ILE A 131 2.45 -24.43 -12.71
CA ILE A 131 1.78 -23.20 -13.18
C ILE A 131 1.83 -22.12 -12.09
N LEU A 132 1.46 -22.46 -10.86
CA LEU A 132 1.46 -21.51 -9.75
C LEU A 132 2.85 -20.90 -9.48
N PRO A 133 3.96 -21.67 -9.38
CA PRO A 133 5.30 -21.09 -9.28
C PRO A 133 5.67 -20.16 -10.45
N ILE A 134 5.31 -20.51 -11.67
CA ILE A 134 5.57 -19.68 -12.85
C ILE A 134 4.80 -18.36 -12.75
N VAL A 135 3.52 -18.40 -12.39
CA VAL A 135 2.66 -17.21 -12.22
C VAL A 135 3.22 -16.29 -11.12
N ILE A 136 3.65 -16.85 -9.98
CA ILE A 136 4.27 -16.08 -8.89
C ILE A 136 5.57 -15.42 -9.35
N LEU A 137 6.45 -16.16 -10.02
CA LEU A 137 7.72 -15.64 -10.54
C LEU A 137 7.49 -14.56 -11.60
N ALA A 138 6.54 -14.78 -12.50
CA ALA A 138 6.17 -13.80 -13.52
C ALA A 138 5.68 -12.48 -12.90
N GLY A 139 4.83 -12.56 -11.88
CA GLY A 139 4.36 -11.39 -11.13
C GLY A 139 5.50 -10.64 -10.42
N ALA A 140 6.40 -11.38 -9.77
CA ALA A 140 7.57 -10.81 -9.11
C ALA A 140 8.51 -10.10 -10.12
N ILE A 141 8.80 -10.74 -11.25
CA ILE A 141 9.62 -10.16 -12.32
C ILE A 141 8.92 -8.93 -12.92
N GLY A 142 7.62 -9.01 -13.22
CA GLY A 142 6.84 -7.90 -13.75
C GLY A 142 6.88 -6.69 -12.83
N GLY A 143 6.60 -6.87 -11.54
CA GLY A 143 6.67 -5.80 -10.53
C GLY A 143 8.08 -5.21 -10.39
N MET A 144 9.12 -6.05 -10.41
CA MET A 144 10.52 -5.64 -10.34
C MET A 144 10.94 -4.83 -11.57
N LEU A 145 10.59 -5.27 -12.78
CA LEU A 145 10.88 -4.54 -14.01
C LEU A 145 10.16 -3.18 -14.02
N TYR A 146 8.93 -3.13 -13.56
CA TYR A 146 8.19 -1.86 -13.47
C TYR A 146 8.82 -0.92 -12.43
N ALA A 147 9.26 -1.44 -11.29
CA ALA A 147 9.97 -0.68 -10.26
C ALA A 147 11.33 -0.15 -10.73
N SER A 148 11.97 -0.82 -11.69
CA SER A 148 13.26 -0.40 -12.25
C SER A 148 13.16 0.90 -13.07
N ILE A 149 11.98 1.22 -13.63
CA ILE A 149 11.79 2.42 -14.46
C ILE A 149 12.10 3.70 -13.67
N PRO A 150 11.45 4.01 -12.54
CA PRO A 150 11.79 5.21 -11.77
C PRO A 150 13.23 5.18 -11.24
N ALA A 151 13.76 3.99 -10.91
CA ALA A 151 15.15 3.86 -10.44
C ALA A 151 16.17 4.22 -11.53
N ILE A 152 15.97 3.75 -12.75
CA ILE A 152 16.80 4.08 -13.91
C ILE A 152 16.72 5.57 -14.22
N LEU A 153 15.50 6.11 -14.29
CA LEU A 153 15.30 7.54 -14.58
C LEU A 153 15.94 8.45 -13.52
N LYS A 154 15.86 8.07 -12.25
CA LYS A 154 16.56 8.79 -11.18
C LYS A 154 18.08 8.73 -11.35
N THR A 155 18.63 7.55 -11.62
CA THR A 155 20.07 7.32 -11.66
C THR A 155 20.74 7.96 -12.86
N TYR A 156 20.15 7.84 -14.05
CA TYR A 156 20.76 8.32 -15.30
C TYR A 156 20.31 9.73 -15.69
N PHE A 157 19.09 10.13 -15.34
CA PHE A 157 18.52 11.42 -15.75
C PHE A 157 18.26 12.36 -14.58
N ASN A 158 18.59 11.93 -13.34
CA ASN A 158 18.42 12.73 -12.12
C ASN A 158 16.97 13.26 -11.96
N THR A 159 15.97 12.45 -12.38
CA THR A 159 14.55 12.80 -12.28
C THR A 159 14.05 12.62 -10.85
N ASN A 160 12.93 13.27 -10.54
CA ASN A 160 12.27 13.10 -9.24
C ASN A 160 11.53 11.74 -9.19
N GLU A 161 12.04 10.82 -8.39
CA GLU A 161 11.47 9.46 -8.25
C GLU A 161 10.05 9.45 -7.71
N ILE A 162 9.67 10.42 -6.87
CA ILE A 162 8.33 10.56 -6.31
C ILE A 162 7.32 10.81 -7.43
N LEU A 163 7.59 11.78 -8.29
CA LEU A 163 6.70 12.13 -9.41
C LEU A 163 6.61 11.00 -10.43
N VAL A 164 7.76 10.42 -10.82
CA VAL A 164 7.79 9.32 -11.80
C VAL A 164 7.03 8.11 -11.28
N SER A 165 7.29 7.68 -10.04
CA SER A 165 6.62 6.52 -9.47
C SER A 165 5.11 6.73 -9.32
N LEU A 166 4.68 7.95 -8.95
CA LEU A 166 3.25 8.30 -8.87
C LEU A 166 2.57 8.27 -10.24
N MET A 167 3.21 8.82 -11.28
CA MET A 167 2.66 8.78 -12.65
C MET A 167 2.52 7.33 -13.15
N LEU A 168 3.48 6.48 -12.85
CA LEU A 168 3.43 5.07 -13.21
C LEU A 168 2.27 4.31 -12.54
N VAL A 169 1.78 4.73 -11.37
CA VAL A 169 0.55 4.15 -10.79
C VAL A 169 -0.64 4.31 -11.73
N TYR A 170 -0.82 5.50 -12.28
CA TYR A 170 -1.92 5.75 -13.24
C TYR A 170 -1.73 4.98 -14.55
N VAL A 171 -0.50 4.92 -15.05
CA VAL A 171 -0.19 4.16 -16.28
C VAL A 171 -0.53 2.67 -16.09
N SER A 172 -0.14 2.05 -14.97
CA SER A 172 -0.46 0.64 -14.70
C SER A 172 -1.95 0.37 -14.60
N LYS A 173 -2.72 1.29 -13.98
CA LYS A 173 -4.19 1.20 -13.92
C LYS A 173 -4.83 1.28 -15.30
N LEU A 174 -4.42 2.25 -16.12
CA LEU A 174 -4.93 2.40 -17.50
C LEU A 174 -4.60 1.17 -18.37
N ILE A 175 -3.41 0.58 -18.20
CA ILE A 175 -3.05 -0.67 -18.89
C ILE A 175 -3.96 -1.81 -18.43
N LEU A 176 -4.20 -1.95 -17.13
CA LEU A 176 -5.09 -2.98 -16.59
C LEU A 176 -6.52 -2.81 -17.15
N ASP A 177 -7.06 -1.60 -17.08
CA ASP A 177 -8.39 -1.29 -17.59
C ASP A 177 -8.52 -1.62 -19.10
N TYR A 178 -7.52 -1.24 -19.89
CA TYR A 178 -7.48 -1.57 -21.33
C TYR A 178 -7.47 -3.09 -21.57
N LEU A 179 -6.69 -3.84 -20.79
CA LEU A 179 -6.59 -5.30 -20.93
C LEU A 179 -7.89 -5.99 -20.53
N VAL A 180 -8.49 -5.58 -19.42
CA VAL A 180 -9.71 -6.19 -18.88
C VAL A 180 -10.93 -5.92 -19.74
N VAL A 181 -11.07 -4.69 -20.27
CA VAL A 181 -12.19 -4.32 -21.14
C VAL A 181 -11.98 -4.83 -22.57
N GLY A 182 -10.73 -5.01 -23.01
CA GLY A 182 -10.36 -5.40 -24.36
C GLY A 182 -9.94 -6.87 -24.48
N PRO A 183 -8.60 -7.15 -24.63
CA PRO A 183 -8.13 -8.49 -25.01
C PRO A 183 -8.40 -9.59 -23.99
N TRP A 184 -8.55 -9.26 -22.71
CA TRP A 184 -8.77 -10.22 -21.61
C TRP A 184 -10.22 -10.32 -21.17
N SER A 185 -11.13 -9.59 -21.81
CA SER A 185 -12.54 -9.59 -21.41
C SER A 185 -13.12 -11.00 -21.44
N ASN A 186 -13.97 -11.30 -20.47
CA ASN A 186 -14.68 -12.57 -20.38
C ASN A 186 -15.79 -12.62 -21.45
N PRO A 187 -15.75 -13.55 -22.42
CA PRO A 187 -16.80 -13.66 -23.45
C PRO A 187 -18.20 -13.96 -22.87
N GLU A 188 -18.26 -14.56 -21.67
CA GLU A 188 -19.50 -14.92 -21.00
C GLU A 188 -19.93 -13.85 -19.97
N GLY A 189 -19.17 -12.77 -19.82
CA GLY A 189 -19.35 -11.77 -18.76
C GLY A 189 -20.37 -10.67 -19.08
N PHE A 190 -21.23 -10.81 -20.09
CA PHE A 190 -22.30 -9.85 -20.45
C PHE A 190 -21.84 -8.38 -20.53
N ASN A 191 -20.63 -8.13 -21.07
CA ASN A 191 -19.96 -6.81 -21.13
C ASN A 191 -19.59 -6.19 -19.75
N PHE A 192 -19.58 -6.95 -18.69
CA PHE A 192 -18.94 -6.49 -17.46
C PHE A 192 -17.41 -6.45 -17.66
N PRO A 193 -16.72 -5.45 -17.09
CA PRO A 193 -15.27 -5.33 -17.16
C PRO A 193 -14.58 -6.33 -16.24
N GLU A 194 -14.58 -7.60 -16.66
CA GLU A 194 -13.96 -8.71 -15.95
C GLU A 194 -13.19 -9.63 -16.90
N THR A 195 -12.15 -10.26 -16.39
CA THR A 195 -11.43 -11.32 -17.11
C THR A 195 -12.07 -12.68 -16.87
N ARG A 196 -11.71 -13.68 -17.68
CA ARG A 196 -12.01 -15.07 -17.35
C ARG A 196 -11.44 -15.41 -15.97
N GLN A 197 -12.13 -16.27 -15.21
CA GLN A 197 -11.61 -16.77 -13.96
C GLN A 197 -10.37 -17.62 -14.21
N PHE A 198 -9.31 -17.40 -13.44
CA PHE A 198 -8.10 -18.21 -13.55
C PHE A 198 -8.37 -19.66 -13.17
N SER A 199 -7.64 -20.61 -13.80
CA SER A 199 -7.70 -22.03 -13.47
C SER A 199 -7.29 -22.28 -12.01
N ASP A 200 -7.79 -23.36 -11.42
CA ASP A 200 -7.45 -23.71 -10.03
C ASP A 200 -5.95 -23.97 -9.86
N SER A 201 -5.27 -24.44 -10.90
CA SER A 201 -3.80 -24.62 -10.93
C SER A 201 -3.01 -23.29 -10.84
N ALA A 202 -3.63 -22.17 -11.20
CA ALA A 202 -3.01 -20.83 -11.13
C ALA A 202 -3.35 -20.06 -9.84
N ARG A 203 -4.22 -20.62 -8.98
CA ARG A 203 -4.65 -20.00 -7.73
C ARG A 203 -3.88 -20.55 -6.55
N LEU A 204 -3.66 -19.66 -5.57
CA LEU A 204 -3.13 -20.08 -4.27
C LEU A 204 -4.17 -20.95 -3.53
N PRO A 205 -3.79 -22.12 -3.00
CA PRO A 205 -4.73 -22.98 -2.27
C PRO A 205 -5.25 -22.27 -1.02
N LEU A 206 -6.53 -22.46 -0.75
CA LEU A 206 -7.15 -22.03 0.49
C LEU A 206 -6.68 -22.91 1.64
N LEU A 207 -6.43 -22.33 2.79
CA LEU A 207 -5.95 -23.04 3.99
C LEU A 207 -7.06 -23.70 4.76
N PHE A 208 -8.27 -23.14 4.72
CA PHE A 208 -9.44 -23.63 5.44
C PHE A 208 -10.68 -23.56 4.56
N GLU A 209 -11.49 -24.59 4.56
CA GLU A 209 -12.78 -24.60 3.89
C GLU A 209 -13.72 -23.58 4.55
N GLY A 210 -14.40 -22.78 3.74
CA GLY A 210 -15.30 -21.72 4.22
C GLY A 210 -14.64 -20.41 4.64
N LEU A 211 -13.31 -20.33 4.67
CA LEU A 211 -12.55 -19.10 4.90
C LEU A 211 -11.79 -18.70 3.63
N ARG A 212 -11.50 -17.41 3.49
CA ARG A 212 -10.79 -16.88 2.31
C ARG A 212 -9.27 -16.71 2.51
N ILE A 213 -8.73 -17.33 3.56
CA ILE A 213 -7.28 -17.32 3.83
C ILE A 213 -6.61 -18.31 2.85
N HIS A 214 -5.65 -17.80 2.09
CA HIS A 214 -4.86 -18.59 1.13
C HIS A 214 -3.39 -18.72 1.56
N ALA A 215 -2.66 -19.65 0.95
CA ALA A 215 -1.26 -19.94 1.26
C ALA A 215 -0.30 -18.75 1.09
N GLY A 216 -0.72 -17.66 0.46
CA GLY A 216 0.05 -16.41 0.35
C GLY A 216 0.45 -15.78 1.69
N ILE A 217 -0.28 -16.07 2.78
CA ILE A 217 0.10 -15.61 4.12
C ILE A 217 1.45 -16.17 4.56
N TYR A 218 1.77 -17.41 4.20
CA TYR A 218 3.08 -17.99 4.50
C TYR A 218 4.21 -17.29 3.75
N LEU A 219 3.96 -16.85 2.50
CA LEU A 219 4.92 -16.05 1.74
C LEU A 219 5.17 -14.70 2.42
N ALA A 220 4.10 -14.04 2.89
CA ALA A 220 4.23 -12.79 3.61
C ALA A 220 4.99 -12.96 4.94
N LEU A 221 4.69 -13.99 5.72
CA LEU A 221 5.41 -14.28 6.97
C LEU A 221 6.88 -14.61 6.70
N ALA A 222 7.19 -15.42 5.69
CA ALA A 222 8.56 -15.71 5.30
C ALA A 222 9.31 -14.43 4.89
N ALA A 223 8.67 -13.55 4.11
CA ALA A 223 9.24 -12.26 3.73
C ALA A 223 9.52 -11.35 4.94
N VAL A 224 8.63 -11.33 5.95
CA VAL A 224 8.86 -10.60 7.23
C VAL A 224 10.10 -11.14 7.93
N VAL A 225 10.22 -12.45 8.11
CA VAL A 225 11.36 -13.08 8.81
C VAL A 225 12.67 -12.83 8.06
N ILE A 226 12.68 -13.01 6.74
CA ILE A 226 13.85 -12.76 5.90
C ILE A 226 14.27 -11.29 5.99
N SER A 227 13.31 -10.36 5.88
CA SER A 227 13.58 -8.93 5.96
C SER A 227 14.10 -8.52 7.32
N TRP A 228 13.52 -9.06 8.40
CA TRP A 228 14.01 -8.83 9.76
C TRP A 228 15.47 -9.29 9.91
N PHE A 229 15.80 -10.48 9.39
CA PHE A 229 17.17 -11.00 9.41
C PHE A 229 18.14 -10.12 8.62
N ILE A 230 17.74 -9.66 7.42
CA ILE A 230 18.55 -8.77 6.58
C ILE A 230 18.79 -7.44 7.31
N PHE A 231 17.74 -6.83 7.88
CA PHE A 231 17.90 -5.59 8.64
C PHE A 231 18.80 -5.75 9.85
N TYR A 232 18.64 -6.85 10.59
CA TYR A 232 19.48 -7.13 11.75
C TYR A 232 20.97 -7.28 11.40
N LYS A 233 21.28 -7.91 10.25
CA LYS A 233 22.67 -8.18 9.85
C LYS A 233 23.32 -7.05 9.05
N THR A 234 22.55 -6.24 8.36
CA THR A 234 23.09 -5.26 7.39
C THR A 234 23.07 -3.83 7.93
N PHE A 235 22.13 -3.50 8.81
CA PHE A 235 21.92 -2.13 9.30
C PHE A 235 22.23 -1.94 10.80
N LEU A 236 22.76 -2.93 11.46
CA LEU A 236 23.40 -2.84 12.76
C LEU A 236 24.91 -2.76 12.60
#